data_680c4b87bb30a00eeec39d62f8286906
#
_entry.id   680c4b87bb30a00eeec39d62f8286906
#
_cell.length_a   1.000
_cell.length_b   1.000
_cell.length_c   1.000
_cell.angle_alpha   90.00
_cell.angle_beta   90.00
_cell.angle_gamma   90.00
#
_symmetry.space_group_name_H-M   'P 1'
#
loop_
_entity.id
_entity.type
_entity.pdbx_description
1 polymer ?
#
loop_
_entity_poly.entity_id
_entity_poly.type
_entity_poly.pdbx_seq_one_letter_code
_entity_poly.pdbx_strand_id
1 'polypeptide(L)'
;EAGFPISSRGDFEAVKAIAQEVTGPVIAGLARANFKDIDRAWEALRFAQKGRIHTFIATSDIHLKYKLNKSREEVLRITDDAVRHAVATGAEVEFSAEDASRTEIDYLCEVFSVAIEAGAGIIYIPDTVGYSTPIEFGNFIAEIRRRVAGIDKVILSVHCHNDLGMATANALSAVAN
;
A
#
# COMPACT_ATOMS: atom_id res chain seq x y z
N GLU A 1 9.32 -5.55 -4.58
CA GLU A 1 8.05 -6.00 -5.14
C GLU A 1 8.30 -6.75 -6.45
N ALA A 2 7.74 -7.96 -6.58
CA ALA A 2 8.03 -8.84 -7.71
C ALA A 2 7.11 -8.59 -8.91
N GLY A 3 5.94 -8.03 -8.70
CA GLY A 3 5.01 -7.70 -9.78
C GLY A 3 3.54 -7.73 -9.38
N PHE A 4 2.65 -7.74 -10.39
CA PHE A 4 1.20 -7.69 -10.24
C PHE A 4 0.54 -8.95 -10.84
N PRO A 5 0.41 -10.04 -10.08
CA PRO A 5 0.05 -11.37 -10.59
C PRO A 5 -1.28 -11.49 -11.34
N ILE A 6 -2.24 -10.58 -11.09
CA ILE A 6 -3.52 -10.60 -11.78
C ILE A 6 -3.47 -9.97 -13.18
N SER A 7 -2.43 -9.17 -13.49
CA SER A 7 -2.34 -8.41 -14.75
C SER A 7 -2.32 -9.31 -15.97
N SER A 8 -1.54 -10.39 -15.93
CA SER A 8 -1.46 -11.37 -17.00
C SER A 8 -0.98 -12.73 -16.49
N ARG A 9 -1.09 -13.76 -17.34
CA ARG A 9 -0.49 -15.06 -17.05
C ARG A 9 1.04 -14.96 -16.92
N GLY A 10 1.69 -14.14 -17.75
CA GLY A 10 3.14 -13.93 -17.71
C GLY A 10 3.59 -13.29 -16.39
N ASP A 11 2.88 -12.24 -15.92
CA ASP A 11 3.17 -11.61 -14.63
C ASP A 11 3.00 -12.60 -13.47
N PHE A 12 1.95 -13.42 -13.51
CA PHE A 12 1.76 -14.45 -12.50
C PHE A 12 2.93 -15.46 -12.46
N GLU A 13 3.30 -16.01 -13.59
CA GLU A 13 4.39 -16.99 -13.66
C GLU A 13 5.74 -16.36 -13.26
N ALA A 14 5.99 -15.10 -13.61
CA ALA A 14 7.19 -14.38 -13.21
C ALA A 14 7.26 -14.20 -11.67
N VAL A 15 6.18 -13.72 -11.03
CA VAL A 15 6.14 -13.57 -9.56
C VAL A 15 6.28 -14.92 -8.88
N LYS A 16 5.63 -15.97 -9.40
CA LYS A 16 5.73 -17.32 -8.86
C LYS A 16 7.15 -17.88 -8.95
N ALA A 17 7.82 -17.70 -10.08
CA ALA A 17 9.22 -18.13 -10.27
C ALA A 17 10.15 -17.42 -9.28
N ILE A 18 10.00 -16.08 -9.14
CA ILE A 18 10.76 -15.31 -8.14
C ILE A 18 10.49 -15.83 -6.72
N ALA A 19 9.23 -16.10 -6.39
CA ALA A 19 8.87 -16.62 -5.07
C ALA A 19 9.46 -18.01 -4.77
N GLN A 20 9.69 -18.83 -5.80
CA GLN A 20 10.28 -20.17 -5.69
C GLN A 20 11.82 -20.13 -5.63
N GLU A 21 12.45 -19.23 -6.35
CA GLU A 21 13.90 -19.25 -6.57
C GLU A 21 14.66 -18.29 -5.68
N VAL A 22 14.06 -17.16 -5.29
CA VAL A 22 14.74 -16.11 -4.51
C VAL A 22 14.55 -16.35 -3.03
N THR A 23 15.66 -16.50 -2.31
CA THR A 23 15.68 -16.72 -0.87
C THR A 23 16.31 -15.53 -0.14
N GLY A 24 15.85 -15.27 1.10
CA GLY A 24 16.38 -14.21 1.96
C GLY A 24 15.50 -12.96 2.04
N PRO A 25 15.23 -12.22 0.95
CA PRO A 25 14.36 -11.06 1.02
C PRO A 25 12.88 -11.45 1.17
N VAL A 26 12.06 -10.50 1.59
CA VAL A 26 10.60 -10.60 1.50
C VAL A 26 10.20 -10.40 0.04
N ILE A 27 9.39 -11.32 -0.48
CA ILE A 27 8.85 -11.23 -1.84
C ILE A 27 7.43 -10.67 -1.76
N ALA A 28 7.22 -9.47 -2.27
CA ALA A 28 5.93 -8.82 -2.28
C ALA A 28 5.26 -8.91 -3.68
N GLY A 29 3.95 -9.10 -3.69
CA GLY A 29 3.12 -9.05 -4.89
C GLY A 29 1.96 -8.09 -4.73
N LEU A 30 1.70 -7.31 -5.79
CA LEU A 30 0.68 -6.27 -5.82
C LEU A 30 -0.71 -6.86 -6.05
N ALA A 31 -1.71 -6.33 -5.35
CA ALA A 31 -3.12 -6.68 -5.48
C ALA A 31 -4.01 -5.46 -5.23
N ARG A 32 -4.96 -5.19 -6.10
CA ARG A 32 -6.02 -4.21 -5.76
C ARG A 32 -6.83 -4.74 -4.59
N ALA A 33 -7.45 -3.84 -3.84
CA ALA A 33 -8.29 -4.18 -2.68
C ALA A 33 -9.58 -4.91 -3.11
N ASN A 34 -9.42 -6.12 -3.64
CA ASN A 34 -10.50 -7.06 -3.92
C ASN A 34 -9.99 -8.51 -3.79
N PHE A 35 -10.87 -9.41 -3.42
CA PHE A 35 -10.53 -10.79 -3.09
C PHE A 35 -9.86 -11.54 -4.24
N LYS A 36 -10.32 -11.34 -5.46
CA LYS A 36 -9.77 -12.03 -6.65
C LYS A 36 -8.30 -11.69 -6.89
N ASP A 37 -7.94 -10.41 -6.77
CA ASP A 37 -6.56 -9.96 -6.95
C ASP A 37 -5.67 -10.48 -5.81
N ILE A 38 -6.18 -10.42 -4.56
CA ILE A 38 -5.49 -10.90 -3.36
C ILE A 38 -5.23 -12.40 -3.43
N ASP A 39 -6.26 -13.19 -3.79
CA ASP A 39 -6.12 -14.64 -3.96
C ASP A 39 -5.07 -14.96 -5.04
N ARG A 40 -5.12 -14.23 -6.15
CA ARG A 40 -4.15 -14.43 -7.24
C ARG A 40 -2.72 -14.07 -6.83
N ALA A 41 -2.54 -13.02 -6.06
CA ALA A 41 -1.24 -12.66 -5.51
C ALA A 41 -0.74 -13.76 -4.55
N TRP A 42 -1.60 -14.24 -3.66
CA TRP A 42 -1.23 -15.31 -2.74
C TRP A 42 -0.89 -16.63 -3.45
N GLU A 43 -1.64 -17.01 -4.48
CA GLU A 43 -1.30 -18.21 -5.29
C GLU A 43 0.12 -18.18 -5.83
N ALA A 44 0.64 -17.01 -6.22
CA ALA A 44 2.00 -16.86 -6.69
C ALA A 44 3.02 -16.79 -5.54
N LEU A 45 2.67 -16.11 -4.44
CA LEU A 45 3.60 -15.81 -3.33
C LEU A 45 3.76 -16.93 -2.31
N ARG A 46 2.81 -17.86 -2.18
CA ARG A 46 2.81 -18.90 -1.14
C ARG A 46 4.02 -19.83 -1.15
N PHE A 47 4.82 -19.79 -2.19
CA PHE A 47 6.07 -20.55 -2.30
C PHE A 47 7.28 -19.79 -1.75
N ALA A 48 7.16 -18.50 -1.49
CA ALA A 48 8.25 -17.71 -0.93
C ALA A 48 8.50 -18.06 0.54
N GLN A 49 9.75 -17.99 0.98
CA GLN A 49 10.10 -18.10 2.40
C GLN A 49 9.39 -17.04 3.23
N LYS A 50 9.25 -15.83 2.68
CA LYS A 50 8.60 -14.67 3.29
C LYS A 50 7.77 -13.99 2.20
N GLY A 51 6.48 -14.35 2.12
CA GLY A 51 5.55 -13.75 1.16
C GLY A 51 4.82 -12.56 1.77
N ARG A 52 4.69 -11.47 1.01
CA ARG A 52 3.93 -10.27 1.39
C ARG A 52 2.90 -9.94 0.33
N ILE A 53 1.66 -9.75 0.74
CA ILE A 53 0.62 -9.20 -0.12
C ILE A 53 0.62 -7.69 0.05
N HIS A 54 0.90 -6.95 -1.02
CA HIS A 54 0.76 -5.51 -1.08
C HIS A 54 -0.60 -5.17 -1.69
N THR A 55 -1.58 -4.85 -0.85
CA THR A 55 -2.93 -4.47 -1.33
C THR A 55 -3.12 -2.96 -1.28
N PHE A 56 -3.84 -2.41 -2.27
CA PHE A 56 -4.02 -0.97 -2.39
C PHE A 56 -5.41 -0.57 -2.90
N ILE A 57 -5.82 0.63 -2.54
CA ILE A 57 -6.98 1.31 -3.08
C ILE A 57 -6.70 2.82 -3.17
N ALA A 58 -7.24 3.48 -4.19
CA ALA A 58 -7.10 4.93 -4.31
C ALA A 58 -8.02 5.66 -3.33
N THR A 59 -7.53 6.76 -2.75
CA THR A 59 -8.24 7.47 -1.67
C THR A 59 -8.53 8.93 -1.97
N SER A 60 -7.87 9.56 -2.96
CA SER A 60 -8.15 10.95 -3.31
C SER A 60 -9.52 11.14 -3.95
N ASP A 61 -10.16 12.28 -3.70
CA ASP A 61 -11.51 12.59 -4.18
C ASP A 61 -11.64 12.47 -5.71
N ILE A 62 -10.58 12.81 -6.45
CA ILE A 62 -10.57 12.64 -7.91
C ILE A 62 -10.66 11.17 -8.31
N HIS A 63 -9.97 10.28 -7.60
CA HIS A 63 -10.04 8.84 -7.86
C HIS A 63 -11.34 8.23 -7.36
N LEU A 64 -11.84 8.63 -6.21
CA LEU A 64 -13.14 8.19 -5.71
C LEU A 64 -14.23 8.48 -6.74
N LYS A 65 -14.24 9.69 -7.28
CA LYS A 65 -15.29 10.15 -8.21
C LYS A 65 -15.16 9.56 -9.61
N TYR A 66 -13.95 9.54 -10.20
CA TYR A 66 -13.78 9.26 -11.63
C TYR A 66 -13.17 7.89 -11.94
N LYS A 67 -12.49 7.25 -10.99
CA LYS A 67 -11.87 5.94 -11.17
C LYS A 67 -12.71 4.84 -10.50
N LEU A 68 -13.09 5.04 -9.24
CA LEU A 68 -13.75 4.01 -8.45
C LEU A 68 -15.28 4.12 -8.48
N ASN A 69 -15.83 5.33 -8.64
CA ASN A 69 -17.26 5.64 -8.49
C ASN A 69 -17.79 5.13 -7.14
N LYS A 70 -17.10 5.50 -6.04
CA LYS A 70 -17.38 5.05 -4.69
C LYS A 70 -17.36 6.20 -3.70
N SER A 71 -18.13 6.06 -2.61
CA SER A 71 -18.07 6.96 -1.47
C SER A 71 -16.85 6.66 -0.59
N ARG A 72 -16.50 7.59 0.31
CA ARG A 72 -15.44 7.41 1.30
C ARG A 72 -15.75 6.22 2.23
N GLU A 73 -17.00 6.07 2.66
CA GLU A 73 -17.47 4.98 3.52
C GLU A 73 -17.37 3.61 2.82
N GLU A 74 -17.66 3.56 1.52
CA GLU A 74 -17.48 2.34 0.74
C GLU A 74 -16.01 1.94 0.65
N VAL A 75 -15.10 2.91 0.48
CA VAL A 75 -13.65 2.64 0.43
C VAL A 75 -13.12 2.20 1.79
N LEU A 76 -13.58 2.77 2.90
CA LEU A 76 -13.24 2.28 4.25
C LEU A 76 -13.63 0.81 4.43
N ARG A 77 -14.86 0.46 4.06
CA ARG A 77 -15.33 -0.94 4.13
C ARG A 77 -14.51 -1.88 3.24
N ILE A 78 -14.22 -1.46 1.99
CA ILE A 78 -13.39 -2.25 1.08
C ILE A 78 -11.98 -2.44 1.65
N THR A 79 -11.42 -1.42 2.29
CA THR A 79 -10.11 -1.50 2.95
C THR A 79 -10.12 -2.54 4.06
N ASP A 80 -11.11 -2.50 4.96
CA ASP A 80 -11.26 -3.48 6.05
C ASP A 80 -11.39 -4.90 5.49
N ASP A 81 -12.33 -5.11 4.58
CA ASP A 81 -12.61 -6.42 3.98
C ASP A 81 -11.37 -6.99 3.27
N ALA A 82 -10.69 -6.18 2.45
CA ALA A 82 -9.54 -6.61 1.66
C ALA A 82 -8.32 -6.94 2.55
N VAL A 83 -8.03 -6.10 3.55
CA VAL A 83 -6.90 -6.34 4.45
C VAL A 83 -7.15 -7.59 5.29
N ARG A 84 -8.36 -7.76 5.86
CA ARG A 84 -8.71 -8.99 6.61
C ARG A 84 -8.62 -10.23 5.74
N HIS A 85 -9.07 -10.15 4.49
CA HIS A 85 -8.97 -11.27 3.55
C HIS A 85 -7.50 -11.62 3.26
N ALA A 86 -6.65 -10.62 3.05
CA ALA A 86 -5.23 -10.84 2.84
C ALA A 86 -4.55 -11.44 4.09
N VAL A 87 -4.85 -10.94 5.29
CA VAL A 87 -4.33 -11.48 6.56
C VAL A 87 -4.74 -12.93 6.76
N ALA A 88 -5.96 -13.30 6.38
CA ALA A 88 -6.45 -14.67 6.51
C ALA A 88 -5.66 -15.70 5.68
N THR A 89 -4.89 -15.27 4.68
CA THR A 89 -3.99 -16.15 3.92
C THR A 89 -2.75 -16.58 4.71
N GLY A 90 -2.41 -15.88 5.78
CA GLY A 90 -1.20 -16.07 6.58
C GLY A 90 0.02 -15.29 6.06
N ALA A 91 -0.13 -14.50 4.96
CA ALA A 91 0.92 -13.62 4.47
C ALA A 91 1.11 -12.39 5.36
N GLU A 92 2.31 -11.79 5.30
CA GLU A 92 2.48 -10.41 5.77
C GLU A 92 1.69 -9.48 4.84
N VAL A 93 1.01 -8.47 5.42
CA VAL A 93 0.17 -7.57 4.64
C VAL A 93 0.69 -6.14 4.70
N GLU A 94 0.92 -5.57 3.52
CA GLU A 94 1.22 -4.17 3.29
C GLU A 94 0.02 -3.52 2.62
N PHE A 95 -0.45 -2.42 3.20
CA PHE A 95 -1.55 -1.64 2.65
C PHE A 95 -1.09 -0.27 2.18
N SER A 96 -1.47 0.13 0.97
CA SER A 96 -1.22 1.47 0.47
C SER A 96 -2.48 2.21 0.05
N ALA A 97 -2.54 3.50 0.42
CA ALA A 97 -3.54 4.43 -0.05
C ALA A 97 -3.02 5.11 -1.33
N GLU A 98 -3.40 4.62 -2.51
CA GLU A 98 -2.99 5.24 -3.77
C GLU A 98 -3.42 6.71 -3.80
N ASP A 99 -2.50 7.58 -4.20
CA ASP A 99 -2.69 9.02 -4.26
C ASP A 99 -2.84 9.69 -2.86
N ALA A 100 -2.10 9.17 -1.89
CA ALA A 100 -2.16 9.64 -0.50
C ALA A 100 -1.82 11.12 -0.37
N SER A 101 -0.82 11.62 -1.10
CA SER A 101 -0.39 13.03 -1.05
C SER A 101 -1.46 14.03 -1.49
N ARG A 102 -2.50 13.58 -2.23
CA ARG A 102 -3.65 14.39 -2.64
C ARG A 102 -4.95 14.03 -1.91
N THR A 103 -4.88 13.13 -0.95
CA THR A 103 -6.03 12.73 -0.13
C THR A 103 -6.20 13.71 1.03
N GLU A 104 -7.44 14.05 1.35
CA GLU A 104 -7.76 14.86 2.54
C GLU A 104 -7.25 14.14 3.80
N ILE A 105 -6.53 14.86 4.66
CA ILE A 105 -5.73 14.26 5.73
C ILE A 105 -6.57 13.53 6.80
N ASP A 106 -7.76 14.05 7.15
CA ASP A 106 -8.63 13.44 8.16
C ASP A 106 -9.11 12.07 7.67
N TYR A 107 -9.57 12.03 6.43
CA TYR A 107 -10.02 10.80 5.78
C TYR A 107 -8.87 9.80 5.56
N LEU A 108 -7.68 10.28 5.18
CA LEU A 108 -6.51 9.41 5.02
C LEU A 108 -6.11 8.75 6.34
N CYS A 109 -6.14 9.50 7.44
CA CYS A 109 -5.88 8.96 8.78
C CYS A 109 -6.91 7.88 9.16
N GLU A 110 -8.18 8.07 8.80
CA GLU A 110 -9.24 7.08 9.02
C GLU A 110 -8.97 5.80 8.20
N VAL A 111 -8.62 5.93 6.91
CA VAL A 111 -8.27 4.78 6.05
C VAL A 111 -7.11 3.97 6.64
N PHE A 112 -6.05 4.64 7.09
CA PHE A 112 -4.90 3.94 7.69
C PHE A 112 -5.25 3.29 9.03
N SER A 113 -6.07 3.94 9.86
CA SER A 113 -6.54 3.34 11.11
C SER A 113 -7.33 2.06 10.85
N VAL A 114 -8.25 2.08 9.87
CA VAL A 114 -9.01 0.89 9.45
C VAL A 114 -8.08 -0.21 8.95
N ALA A 115 -7.08 0.11 8.12
CA ALA A 115 -6.13 -0.88 7.61
C ALA A 115 -5.30 -1.53 8.74
N ILE A 116 -4.85 -0.74 9.72
CA ILE A 116 -4.10 -1.23 10.88
C ILE A 116 -5.00 -2.13 11.75
N GLU A 117 -6.22 -1.73 12.04
CA GLU A 117 -7.19 -2.53 12.80
C GLU A 117 -7.56 -3.83 12.10
N ALA A 118 -7.58 -3.83 10.77
CA ALA A 118 -7.80 -5.02 9.95
C ALA A 118 -6.59 -5.98 9.94
N GLY A 119 -5.41 -5.53 10.38
CA GLY A 119 -4.21 -6.36 10.54
C GLY A 119 -3.08 -6.08 9.54
N ALA A 120 -3.07 -4.94 8.85
CA ALA A 120 -1.91 -4.53 8.05
C ALA A 120 -0.70 -4.32 8.97
N GLY A 121 0.42 -4.97 8.64
CA GLY A 121 1.69 -4.80 9.36
C GLY A 121 2.56 -3.67 8.80
N ILE A 122 2.27 -3.23 7.58
CA ILE A 122 2.97 -2.13 6.92
C ILE A 122 1.95 -1.18 6.32
N ILE A 123 2.13 0.11 6.59
CA ILE A 123 1.40 1.21 5.94
C ILE A 123 2.33 1.90 4.97
N TYR A 124 1.93 1.91 3.71
CA TYR A 124 2.70 2.43 2.60
C TYR A 124 2.07 3.72 2.08
N ILE A 125 2.83 4.80 2.07
CA ILE A 125 2.37 6.16 1.82
C ILE A 125 3.02 6.69 0.53
N PRO A 126 2.29 6.69 -0.62
CA PRO A 126 2.84 7.13 -1.88
C PRO A 126 2.63 8.62 -2.14
N ASP A 127 3.67 9.29 -2.65
CA ASP A 127 3.53 10.50 -3.47
C ASP A 127 3.37 10.08 -4.93
N THR A 128 2.14 9.72 -5.29
CA THR A 128 1.80 9.07 -6.56
C THR A 128 2.04 9.98 -7.77
N VAL A 129 1.81 11.27 -7.62
CA VAL A 129 2.01 12.25 -8.73
C VAL A 129 3.39 12.89 -8.71
N GLY A 130 4.20 12.65 -7.67
CA GLY A 130 5.60 13.03 -7.62
C GLY A 130 5.88 14.52 -7.63
N TYR A 131 4.97 15.35 -7.07
CA TYR A 131 5.13 16.80 -7.07
C TYR A 131 5.23 17.43 -5.68
N SER A 132 5.27 16.63 -4.62
CA SER A 132 5.53 17.13 -3.27
C SER A 132 6.97 17.62 -3.14
N THR A 133 7.18 18.70 -2.40
CA THR A 133 8.52 19.10 -1.97
C THR A 133 8.97 18.32 -0.73
N PRO A 134 10.29 18.24 -0.44
CA PRO A 134 10.77 17.51 0.74
C PRO A 134 10.18 17.98 2.07
N ILE A 135 10.00 19.29 2.22
CA ILE A 135 9.42 19.87 3.44
C ILE A 135 7.94 19.49 3.57
N GLU A 136 7.18 19.60 2.49
CA GLU A 136 5.76 19.22 2.47
C GLU A 136 5.59 17.72 2.78
N PHE A 137 6.37 16.87 2.11
CA PHE A 137 6.24 15.43 2.30
C PHE A 137 6.68 14.98 3.70
N GLY A 138 7.80 15.53 4.23
CA GLY A 138 8.21 15.27 5.61
C GLY A 138 7.17 15.68 6.64
N ASN A 139 6.60 16.87 6.52
CA ASN A 139 5.53 17.35 7.40
C ASN A 139 4.26 16.47 7.27
N PHE A 140 3.94 16.02 6.07
CA PHE A 140 2.81 15.10 5.83
C PHE A 140 3.00 13.77 6.55
N ILE A 141 4.19 13.19 6.52
CA ILE A 141 4.51 11.96 7.25
C ILE A 141 4.46 12.19 8.76
N ALA A 142 5.04 13.29 9.26
CA ALA A 142 4.96 13.65 10.68
C ALA A 142 3.50 13.78 11.17
N GLU A 143 2.64 14.40 10.37
CA GLU A 143 1.22 14.55 10.69
C GLU A 143 0.48 13.21 10.74
N ILE A 144 0.73 12.31 9.79
CA ILE A 144 0.18 10.95 9.80
C ILE A 144 0.63 10.20 11.06
N ARG A 145 1.93 10.23 11.38
CA ARG A 145 2.46 9.59 12.59
C ARG A 145 1.83 10.11 13.88
N ARG A 146 1.55 11.40 13.93
CA ARG A 146 0.91 12.02 15.10
C ARG A 146 -0.56 11.64 15.26
N ARG A 147 -1.28 11.38 14.16
CA ARG A 147 -2.75 11.30 14.15
C ARG A 147 -3.31 9.90 14.04
N VAL A 148 -2.63 9.01 13.33
CA VAL A 148 -3.16 7.66 13.07
C VAL A 148 -3.01 6.77 14.29
N ALA A 149 -4.13 6.24 14.77
CA ALA A 149 -4.14 5.34 15.91
C ALA A 149 -3.41 4.02 15.58
N GLY A 150 -2.51 3.61 16.46
CA GLY A 150 -1.77 2.34 16.29
C GLY A 150 -0.61 2.40 15.32
N ILE A 151 -0.27 3.55 14.75
CA ILE A 151 0.81 3.71 13.78
C ILE A 151 2.18 3.23 14.28
N ASP A 152 2.43 3.33 15.59
CA ASP A 152 3.68 2.87 16.21
C ASP A 152 3.80 1.34 16.29
N LYS A 153 2.74 0.61 15.97
CA LYS A 153 2.71 -0.87 15.96
C LYS A 153 3.03 -1.46 14.60
N VAL A 154 3.14 -0.63 13.57
CA VAL A 154 3.36 -1.02 12.18
C VAL A 154 4.58 -0.35 11.59
N ILE A 155 5.06 -0.89 10.48
CA ILE A 155 6.14 -0.26 9.72
C ILE A 155 5.52 0.81 8.80
N LEU A 156 6.10 2.03 8.84
CA LEU A 156 5.81 3.04 7.82
C LEU A 156 6.77 2.88 6.64
N SER A 157 6.23 2.84 5.45
CA SER A 157 6.94 2.79 4.18
C SER A 157 6.51 3.97 3.31
N VAL A 158 7.43 4.54 2.56
CA VAL A 158 7.13 5.64 1.64
C VAL A 158 7.55 5.30 0.22
N HIS A 159 6.84 5.84 -0.74
CA HIS A 159 7.16 5.74 -2.16
C HIS A 159 6.99 7.08 -2.84
N CYS A 160 8.06 7.64 -3.37
CA CYS A 160 8.04 8.95 -3.99
C CYS A 160 8.33 8.82 -5.48
N HIS A 161 7.40 9.31 -6.32
CA HIS A 161 7.63 9.47 -7.75
C HIS A 161 8.56 10.66 -8.01
N ASN A 162 9.18 10.69 -9.19
CA ASN A 162 10.31 11.59 -9.47
C ASN A 162 10.00 12.63 -10.54
N ASP A 163 8.75 13.03 -10.67
CA ASP A 163 8.30 13.96 -11.70
C ASP A 163 8.99 15.33 -11.59
N LEU A 164 9.25 15.80 -10.39
CA LEU A 164 10.01 17.03 -10.13
C LEU A 164 11.49 16.77 -9.76
N GLY A 165 11.98 15.54 -9.89
CA GLY A 165 13.37 15.20 -9.51
C GLY A 165 13.64 15.16 -8.01
N MET A 166 12.60 15.05 -7.16
CA MET A 166 12.70 15.15 -5.71
C MET A 166 12.47 13.85 -4.96
N ALA A 167 12.27 12.72 -5.64
CA ALA A 167 11.91 11.45 -4.99
C ALA A 167 12.85 11.05 -3.85
N THR A 168 14.16 11.10 -4.09
CA THR A 168 15.16 10.78 -3.06
C THR A 168 15.10 11.76 -1.88
N ALA A 169 14.98 13.06 -2.15
CA ALA A 169 14.92 14.07 -1.12
C ALA A 169 13.64 13.95 -0.28
N ASN A 170 12.50 13.62 -0.91
CA ASN A 170 11.23 13.36 -0.24
C ASN A 170 11.34 12.14 0.67
N ALA A 171 11.89 11.03 0.17
CA ALA A 171 12.09 9.82 0.97
C ALA A 171 13.00 10.06 2.19
N LEU A 172 14.12 10.81 2.02
CA LEU A 172 14.99 11.18 3.14
C LEU A 172 14.29 12.09 4.15
N SER A 173 13.50 13.05 3.67
CA SER A 173 12.71 13.93 4.55
C SER A 173 11.66 13.14 5.35
N ALA A 174 11.03 12.14 4.75
CA ALA A 174 10.10 11.25 5.45
C ALA A 174 10.77 10.46 6.57
N VAL A 175 11.98 9.94 6.33
CA VAL A 175 12.75 9.20 7.35
C VAL A 175 13.20 10.09 8.51
N ALA A 176 13.44 11.38 8.25
CA ALA A 176 13.87 12.35 9.27
C ALA A 176 12.70 12.82 10.19
N ASN A 177 11.45 12.55 9.83
CA ASN A 177 10.23 12.97 10.53
C ASN A 177 9.42 11.79 11.04
#